data_741a7bfa0244e8e763edd470ed4c2309
#
_entry.id   741a7bfa0244e8e763edd470ed4c2309
#
_cell.length_a   1.000
_cell.length_b   1.000
_cell.length_c   1.000
_cell.angle_alpha   90.00
_cell.angle_beta   90.00
_cell.angle_gamma   90.00
#
_symmetry.space_group_name_H-M   'P 1'
#
loop_
_entity.id
_entity.type
_entity.pdbx_description
1 polymer ?
#
loop_
_entity_poly.entity_id
_entity_poly.type
_entity_poly.pdbx_seq_one_letter_code
_entity_poly.pdbx_strand_id
1 'polypeptide(L)'
;QEQEQRTRLQIQQMQADGTLDSLYQQISQQQALVENLTTDYALAKLENQLLQDIATELSEQQLPELLKQATSYFQELTNNAHSRLDFSEGLLTVDQMSIYNLSTGTKDQVMMAFRFAYLALQQKHPLCPVIIDDGWLHYDHQRKYQFAKLLQHFSENYQVICLSSDQEMVSYYQELHQPVWELKGVQR
;
A
#
# COMPACT_ATOMS: atom_id res chain seq x y z
N GLN A 1 -73.81 -21.16 24.77
CA GLN A 1 -73.35 -21.53 23.39
C GLN A 1 -73.06 -20.28 22.54
N GLU A 2 -73.92 -19.27 22.50
CA GLU A 2 -73.68 -18.05 21.72
C GLU A 2 -72.52 -17.18 22.24
N GLN A 3 -72.39 -17.07 23.56
CA GLN A 3 -71.28 -16.36 24.19
C GLN A 3 -69.91 -17.06 23.93
N GLU A 4 -69.92 -18.35 23.91
CA GLU A 4 -68.73 -19.16 23.63
C GLU A 4 -68.27 -19.03 22.19
N GLN A 5 -69.18 -18.97 21.25
CA GLN A 5 -68.87 -18.72 19.83
C GLN A 5 -68.35 -17.30 19.58
N ARG A 6 -68.91 -16.30 20.24
CA ARG A 6 -68.40 -14.91 20.16
C ARG A 6 -66.99 -14.77 20.73
N THR A 7 -66.71 -15.41 21.84
CA THR A 7 -65.38 -15.37 22.44
C THR A 7 -64.35 -16.09 21.57
N ARG A 8 -64.71 -17.22 20.95
CA ARG A 8 -63.84 -17.93 20.02
C ARG A 8 -63.51 -17.09 18.75
N LEU A 9 -64.51 -16.41 18.21
CA LEU A 9 -64.33 -15.50 17.06
C LEU A 9 -63.43 -14.30 17.42
N GLN A 10 -63.61 -13.74 18.64
CA GLN A 10 -62.71 -12.65 19.13
C GLN A 10 -61.27 -13.12 19.31
N ILE A 11 -61.07 -14.33 19.84
CA ILE A 11 -59.70 -14.90 19.98
C ILE A 11 -59.08 -15.15 18.59
N GLN A 12 -59.83 -15.67 17.63
CA GLN A 12 -59.36 -15.87 16.28
C GLN A 12 -59.00 -14.54 15.56
N GLN A 13 -59.79 -13.48 15.78
CA GLN A 13 -59.49 -12.16 15.24
C GLN A 13 -58.21 -11.57 15.89
N MET A 14 -58.10 -11.67 17.23
CA MET A 14 -56.89 -11.20 17.94
C MET A 14 -55.62 -11.99 17.48
N GLN A 15 -55.74 -13.28 17.21
CA GLN A 15 -54.63 -14.08 16.69
C GLN A 15 -54.31 -13.70 15.25
N ALA A 16 -55.30 -13.36 14.39
CA ALA A 16 -55.09 -12.88 13.05
C ALA A 16 -54.42 -11.50 13.04
N ASP A 17 -54.83 -10.59 13.94
CA ASP A 17 -54.21 -9.27 14.07
C ASP A 17 -52.75 -9.38 14.50
N GLY A 18 -52.44 -10.27 15.47
CA GLY A 18 -51.04 -10.51 15.89
C GLY A 18 -50.16 -11.11 14.80
N THR A 19 -50.71 -11.94 13.91
CA THR A 19 -49.97 -12.45 12.76
C THR A 19 -49.74 -11.37 11.70
N LEU A 20 -50.72 -10.48 11.51
CA LEU A 20 -50.60 -9.35 10.58
C LEU A 20 -49.54 -8.36 11.03
N ASP A 21 -49.52 -8.00 12.30
CA ASP A 21 -48.51 -7.12 12.89
C ASP A 21 -47.08 -7.71 12.79
N SER A 22 -46.94 -9.02 13.02
CA SER A 22 -45.66 -9.70 12.85
C SER A 22 -45.18 -9.68 11.40
N LEU A 23 -46.09 -9.82 10.42
CA LEU A 23 -45.74 -9.71 9.02
C LEU A 23 -45.36 -8.29 8.62
N TYR A 24 -46.02 -7.25 9.09
CA TYR A 24 -45.64 -5.87 8.88
C TYR A 24 -44.26 -5.57 9.47
N GLN A 25 -43.95 -6.09 10.66
CA GLN A 25 -42.65 -5.95 11.28
C GLN A 25 -41.55 -6.63 10.44
N GLN A 26 -41.82 -7.84 9.92
CA GLN A 26 -40.87 -8.53 9.04
C GLN A 26 -40.65 -7.76 7.72
N ILE A 27 -41.70 -7.25 7.11
CA ILE A 27 -41.61 -6.43 5.89
C ILE A 27 -40.76 -5.18 6.17
N SER A 28 -40.99 -4.47 7.27
CA SER A 28 -40.24 -3.28 7.64
C SER A 28 -38.76 -3.59 7.88
N GLN A 29 -38.46 -4.72 8.55
CA GLN A 29 -37.08 -5.17 8.74
C GLN A 29 -36.38 -5.50 7.43
N GLN A 30 -37.07 -6.20 6.52
CA GLN A 30 -36.50 -6.52 5.19
C GLN A 30 -36.31 -5.27 4.33
N GLN A 31 -37.22 -4.31 4.40
CA GLN A 31 -37.06 -3.03 3.71
C GLN A 31 -35.85 -2.25 4.23
N ALA A 32 -35.66 -2.15 5.55
CA ALA A 32 -34.50 -1.52 6.15
C ALA A 32 -33.18 -2.23 5.75
N LEU A 33 -33.20 -3.56 5.68
CA LEU A 33 -32.04 -4.33 5.24
C LEU A 33 -31.68 -4.05 3.77
N VAL A 34 -32.69 -4.02 2.89
CA VAL A 34 -32.51 -3.71 1.47
C VAL A 34 -31.98 -2.28 1.30
N GLU A 35 -32.49 -1.31 2.04
CA GLU A 35 -32.03 0.08 2.01
C GLU A 35 -30.57 0.21 2.44
N ASN A 36 -30.16 -0.44 3.54
CA ASN A 36 -28.78 -0.48 4.00
C ASN A 36 -27.86 -1.14 2.96
N LEU A 37 -28.22 -2.31 2.45
CA LEU A 37 -27.43 -3.01 1.43
C LEU A 37 -27.31 -2.22 0.12
N THR A 38 -28.35 -1.48 -0.25
CA THR A 38 -28.32 -0.62 -1.44
C THR A 38 -27.36 0.55 -1.24
N THR A 39 -27.35 1.14 -0.04
CA THR A 39 -26.43 2.22 0.33
C THR A 39 -24.99 1.74 0.35
N ASP A 40 -24.73 0.59 0.97
CA ASP A 40 -23.39 -0.01 1.04
C ASP A 40 -22.86 -0.37 -0.37
N TYR A 41 -23.74 -0.93 -1.21
CA TYR A 41 -23.38 -1.24 -2.59
C TYR A 41 -23.07 0.02 -3.41
N ALA A 42 -23.88 1.08 -3.27
CA ALA A 42 -23.64 2.35 -3.95
C ALA A 42 -22.31 2.98 -3.51
N LEU A 43 -22.01 2.94 -2.21
CA LEU A 43 -20.76 3.44 -1.66
C LEU A 43 -19.55 2.66 -2.21
N ALA A 44 -19.60 1.33 -2.15
CA ALA A 44 -18.53 0.47 -2.67
C ALA A 44 -18.31 0.67 -4.18
N LYS A 45 -19.38 0.91 -4.93
CA LYS A 45 -19.29 1.19 -6.37
C LYS A 45 -18.63 2.54 -6.66
N LEU A 46 -18.96 3.57 -5.88
CA LEU A 46 -18.33 4.89 -5.98
C LEU A 46 -16.85 4.82 -5.62
N GLU A 47 -16.49 4.11 -4.54
CA GLU A 47 -15.09 3.90 -4.16
C GLU A 47 -14.29 3.20 -5.27
N ASN A 48 -14.84 2.14 -5.86
CA ASN A 48 -14.20 1.45 -6.97
C ASN A 48 -14.03 2.35 -8.21
N GLN A 49 -15.04 3.15 -8.54
CA GLN A 49 -14.95 4.07 -9.67
C GLN A 49 -13.86 5.14 -9.44
N LEU A 50 -13.82 5.70 -8.24
CA LEU A 50 -12.81 6.69 -7.85
C LEU A 50 -11.39 6.11 -7.92
N LEU A 51 -11.21 4.88 -7.44
CA LEU A 51 -9.92 4.17 -7.52
C LEU A 51 -9.52 3.90 -8.97
N GLN A 52 -10.45 3.53 -9.85
CA GLN A 52 -10.18 3.33 -11.26
C GLN A 52 -9.80 4.64 -11.96
N ASP A 53 -10.49 5.72 -11.68
CA ASP A 53 -10.20 7.03 -12.25
C ASP A 53 -8.79 7.51 -11.83
N ILE A 54 -8.44 7.39 -10.54
CA ILE A 54 -7.11 7.70 -10.01
C ILE A 54 -6.05 6.79 -10.65
N ALA A 55 -6.30 5.49 -10.74
CA ALA A 55 -5.38 4.54 -11.34
C ALA A 55 -5.12 4.84 -12.82
N THR A 56 -6.16 5.24 -13.56
CA THR A 56 -6.06 5.63 -14.97
C THR A 56 -5.23 6.90 -15.12
N GLU A 57 -5.50 7.93 -14.34
CA GLU A 57 -4.75 9.19 -14.37
C GLU A 57 -3.27 8.99 -14.01
N LEU A 58 -2.98 8.20 -12.97
CA LEU A 58 -1.62 7.86 -12.58
C LEU A 58 -0.90 7.04 -13.67
N SER A 59 -1.59 6.09 -14.33
CA SER A 59 -0.95 5.22 -15.32
C SER A 59 -0.62 5.95 -16.62
N GLU A 60 -1.44 6.89 -17.06
CA GLU A 60 -1.24 7.57 -18.33
C GLU A 60 -0.19 8.68 -18.25
N GLN A 61 -0.11 9.42 -17.15
CA GLN A 61 0.73 10.61 -17.06
C GLN A 61 2.00 10.40 -16.23
N GLN A 62 1.92 9.66 -15.12
CA GLN A 62 3.03 9.55 -14.17
C GLN A 62 3.81 8.23 -14.25
N LEU A 63 3.16 7.14 -14.65
CA LEU A 63 3.80 5.83 -14.69
C LEU A 63 5.01 5.74 -15.62
N PRO A 64 5.02 6.31 -16.85
CA PRO A 64 6.19 6.26 -17.70
C PRO A 64 7.42 6.94 -17.10
N GLU A 65 7.25 8.11 -16.50
CA GLU A 65 8.34 8.84 -15.85
C GLU A 65 8.79 8.13 -14.56
N LEU A 66 7.84 7.60 -13.79
CA LEU A 66 8.13 6.79 -12.61
C LEU A 66 8.95 5.53 -12.96
N LEU A 67 8.58 4.81 -14.02
CA LEU A 67 9.31 3.64 -14.51
C LEU A 67 10.73 3.99 -14.97
N LYS A 68 10.86 5.10 -15.67
CA LYS A 68 12.18 5.61 -16.14
C LYS A 68 13.09 5.93 -14.95
N GLN A 69 12.60 6.68 -13.98
CA GLN A 69 13.33 7.02 -12.76
C GLN A 69 13.64 5.76 -11.91
N ALA A 70 12.65 4.88 -11.73
CA ALA A 70 12.85 3.63 -10.99
C ALA A 70 13.87 2.73 -11.68
N THR A 71 13.88 2.66 -13.03
CA THR A 71 14.88 1.92 -13.78
C THR A 71 16.28 2.45 -13.50
N SER A 72 16.48 3.78 -13.49
CA SER A 72 17.77 4.39 -13.18
C SER A 72 18.28 4.00 -11.79
N TYR A 73 17.44 4.14 -10.77
CA TYR A 73 17.80 3.75 -9.40
C TYR A 73 18.02 2.24 -9.25
N PHE A 74 17.24 1.43 -9.98
CA PHE A 74 17.41 -0.01 -9.95
C PHE A 74 18.72 -0.47 -10.59
N GLN A 75 19.12 0.15 -11.70
CA GLN A 75 20.43 -0.08 -12.31
C GLN A 75 21.56 0.24 -11.34
N GLU A 76 21.47 1.36 -10.62
CA GLU A 76 22.45 1.73 -9.61
C GLU A 76 22.49 0.73 -8.43
N LEU A 77 21.33 0.36 -7.89
CA LEU A 77 21.20 -0.64 -6.81
C LEU A 77 21.76 -2.01 -7.18
N THR A 78 21.64 -2.40 -8.45
CA THR A 78 22.08 -3.72 -8.94
C THR A 78 23.45 -3.68 -9.60
N ASN A 79 24.13 -2.54 -9.54
CA ASN A 79 25.41 -2.32 -10.24
C ASN A 79 25.32 -2.68 -11.73
N ASN A 80 24.24 -2.29 -12.38
CA ASN A 80 23.89 -2.58 -13.77
C ASN A 80 23.71 -4.08 -14.10
N ALA A 81 23.50 -4.95 -13.11
CA ALA A 81 23.18 -6.36 -13.35
C ALA A 81 21.81 -6.54 -14.04
N HIS A 82 20.94 -5.55 -13.90
CA HIS A 82 19.63 -5.47 -14.53
C HIS A 82 19.49 -4.17 -15.30
N SER A 83 18.81 -4.20 -16.44
CA SER A 83 18.81 -3.07 -17.37
C SER A 83 17.48 -2.31 -17.44
N ARG A 84 16.35 -2.99 -17.17
CA ARG A 84 15.03 -2.39 -17.43
C ARG A 84 13.94 -2.90 -16.50
N LEU A 85 13.16 -1.94 -16.02
CA LEU A 85 11.85 -2.18 -15.45
C LEU A 85 10.78 -1.85 -16.49
N ASP A 86 9.79 -2.71 -16.65
CA ASP A 86 8.67 -2.51 -17.56
C ASP A 86 7.37 -2.88 -16.87
N PHE A 87 6.28 -2.21 -17.27
CA PHE A 87 4.96 -2.48 -16.73
C PHE A 87 3.97 -2.61 -17.89
N SER A 88 3.52 -3.83 -18.14
CA SER A 88 2.56 -4.14 -19.19
C SER A 88 1.50 -5.10 -18.69
N GLU A 89 0.27 -4.90 -19.13
CA GLU A 89 -0.89 -5.74 -18.76
C GLU A 89 -1.09 -5.91 -17.24
N GLY A 90 -0.77 -4.87 -16.46
CA GLY A 90 -0.87 -4.92 -15.01
C GLY A 90 0.26 -5.70 -14.30
N LEU A 91 1.29 -6.12 -15.03
CA LEU A 91 2.41 -6.88 -14.50
C LEU A 91 3.72 -6.10 -14.59
N LEU A 92 4.45 -6.07 -13.48
CA LEU A 92 5.81 -5.53 -13.45
C LEU A 92 6.80 -6.62 -13.85
N THR A 93 7.68 -6.28 -14.77
CA THR A 93 8.75 -7.17 -15.24
C THR A 93 10.11 -6.49 -15.10
N VAL A 94 11.14 -7.30 -14.92
CA VAL A 94 12.56 -6.94 -14.90
C VAL A 94 13.25 -7.70 -16.01
N ASP A 95 13.81 -7.00 -17.00
CA ASP A 95 14.45 -7.62 -18.15
C ASP A 95 13.57 -8.70 -18.82
N GLN A 96 12.27 -8.43 -18.96
CA GLN A 96 11.23 -9.34 -19.48
C GLN A 96 10.86 -10.51 -18.57
N MET A 97 11.46 -10.63 -17.40
CA MET A 97 11.11 -11.64 -16.39
C MET A 97 10.09 -11.07 -15.40
N SER A 98 9.05 -11.84 -15.09
CA SER A 98 8.07 -11.43 -14.09
C SER A 98 8.72 -11.23 -12.71
N ILE A 99 8.33 -10.17 -11.99
CA ILE A 99 8.80 -9.86 -10.64
C ILE A 99 8.61 -11.05 -9.68
N TYR A 100 7.61 -11.90 -9.90
CA TYR A 100 7.35 -13.07 -9.05
C TYR A 100 8.48 -14.11 -9.07
N ASN A 101 9.25 -14.16 -10.17
CA ASN A 101 10.34 -15.10 -10.37
C ASN A 101 11.70 -14.61 -9.85
N LEU A 102 11.76 -13.39 -9.31
CA LEU A 102 12.98 -12.81 -8.78
C LEU A 102 13.26 -13.26 -7.34
N SER A 103 14.53 -13.19 -6.94
CA SER A 103 14.92 -13.39 -5.53
C SER A 103 14.32 -12.31 -4.63
N THR A 104 14.13 -12.62 -3.33
CA THR A 104 13.63 -11.66 -2.35
C THR A 104 14.46 -10.37 -2.34
N GLY A 105 15.80 -10.50 -2.30
CA GLY A 105 16.66 -9.32 -2.31
C GLY A 105 16.55 -8.47 -3.58
N THR A 106 16.32 -9.09 -4.75
CA THR A 106 16.08 -8.35 -6.00
C THR A 106 14.70 -7.67 -5.99
N LYS A 107 13.67 -8.33 -5.46
CA LYS A 107 12.35 -7.70 -5.25
C LYS A 107 12.43 -6.49 -4.34
N ASP A 108 13.18 -6.58 -3.26
CA ASP A 108 13.39 -5.47 -2.32
C ASP A 108 14.13 -4.31 -3.00
N GLN A 109 15.14 -4.60 -3.85
CA GLN A 109 15.81 -3.57 -4.64
C GLN A 109 14.87 -2.88 -5.64
N VAL A 110 13.98 -3.63 -6.32
CA VAL A 110 12.94 -3.05 -7.19
C VAL A 110 12.02 -2.13 -6.40
N MET A 111 11.50 -2.60 -5.25
CA MET A 111 10.61 -1.80 -4.41
C MET A 111 11.31 -0.54 -3.89
N MET A 112 12.58 -0.63 -3.53
CA MET A 112 13.38 0.51 -3.10
C MET A 112 13.58 1.52 -4.24
N ALA A 113 13.89 1.05 -5.45
CA ALA A 113 14.02 1.88 -6.62
C ALA A 113 12.73 2.69 -6.92
N PHE A 114 11.57 2.05 -6.81
CA PHE A 114 10.28 2.75 -6.95
C PHE A 114 10.04 3.79 -5.86
N ARG A 115 10.43 3.52 -4.61
CA ARG A 115 10.31 4.51 -3.52
C ARG A 115 11.17 5.74 -3.79
N PHE A 116 12.43 5.57 -4.21
CA PHE A 116 13.29 6.69 -4.56
C PHE A 116 12.78 7.45 -5.79
N ALA A 117 12.31 6.75 -6.81
CA ALA A 117 11.73 7.36 -8.00
C ALA A 117 10.49 8.20 -7.66
N TYR A 118 9.61 7.68 -6.81
CA TYR A 118 8.43 8.40 -6.35
C TYR A 118 8.83 9.67 -5.57
N LEU A 119 9.77 9.56 -4.64
CA LEU A 119 10.28 10.72 -3.90
C LEU A 119 10.90 11.76 -4.84
N ALA A 120 11.68 11.32 -5.83
CA ALA A 120 12.27 12.22 -6.81
C ALA A 120 11.23 12.96 -7.68
N LEU A 121 10.12 12.32 -8.02
CA LEU A 121 9.04 12.95 -8.77
C LEU A 121 8.22 13.94 -7.95
N GLN A 122 8.16 13.76 -6.63
CA GLN A 122 7.45 14.67 -5.72
C GLN A 122 8.23 15.95 -5.39
N GLN A 123 9.31 16.25 -6.09
CA GLN A 123 10.30 17.30 -5.79
C GLN A 123 9.79 18.74 -5.59
N LYS A 124 8.52 18.99 -5.75
CA LYS A 124 7.98 20.37 -5.56
C LYS A 124 8.16 20.90 -4.12
N HIS A 125 8.46 20.02 -3.14
CA HIS A 125 8.63 20.42 -1.74
C HIS A 125 9.65 19.52 -1.01
N PRO A 126 10.98 19.75 -1.13
CA PRO A 126 12.01 18.97 -0.43
C PRO A 126 12.12 19.35 1.06
N LEU A 127 11.02 19.49 1.77
CA LEU A 127 11.00 20.01 3.14
C LEU A 127 11.07 18.92 4.21
N CYS A 128 10.91 17.65 3.86
CA CYS A 128 10.95 16.55 4.83
C CYS A 128 12.17 15.66 4.60
N PRO A 129 12.90 15.29 5.65
CA PRO A 129 13.96 14.31 5.53
C PRO A 129 13.39 12.93 5.18
N VAL A 130 14.15 12.17 4.40
CA VAL A 130 13.87 10.75 4.14
C VAL A 130 14.51 9.95 5.28
N ILE A 131 13.66 9.25 6.05
CA ILE A 131 14.12 8.43 7.17
C ILE A 131 14.10 6.97 6.73
N ILE A 132 15.21 6.27 6.92
CA ILE A 132 15.37 4.85 6.60
C ILE A 132 15.81 4.14 7.87
N ASP A 133 15.01 3.15 8.29
CA ASP A 133 15.28 2.33 9.47
C ASP A 133 15.50 0.88 9.01
N ASP A 134 16.75 0.43 9.09
CA ASP A 134 17.22 -0.92 8.71
C ASP A 134 16.62 -1.46 7.39
N GLY A 135 16.55 -0.61 6.35
CA GLY A 135 15.88 -0.91 5.07
C GLY A 135 16.59 -1.97 4.18
N TRP A 136 17.61 -2.67 4.67
CA TRP A 136 18.52 -3.56 3.92
C TRP A 136 18.63 -4.97 4.51
N LEU A 137 17.67 -5.41 5.29
CA LEU A 137 17.69 -6.70 6.01
C LEU A 137 17.94 -7.92 5.12
N HIS A 138 17.47 -7.89 3.87
CA HIS A 138 17.64 -9.01 2.91
C HIS A 138 18.81 -8.80 1.94
N TYR A 139 19.68 -7.83 2.22
CA TYR A 139 20.80 -7.52 1.35
C TYR A 139 22.06 -8.25 1.80
N ASP A 140 22.78 -8.83 0.84
CA ASP A 140 24.15 -9.28 1.01
C ASP A 140 25.13 -8.10 1.04
N HIS A 141 26.40 -8.36 1.29
CA HIS A 141 27.46 -7.35 1.38
C HIS A 141 27.51 -6.43 0.16
N GLN A 142 27.40 -7.00 -1.05
CA GLN A 142 27.50 -6.23 -2.28
C GLN A 142 26.27 -5.32 -2.45
N ARG A 143 25.07 -5.82 -2.17
CA ARG A 143 23.82 -5.04 -2.23
C ARG A 143 23.79 -3.92 -1.19
N LYS A 144 24.27 -4.18 0.03
CA LYS A 144 24.41 -3.17 1.08
C LYS A 144 25.32 -2.03 0.64
N TYR A 145 26.47 -2.36 0.06
CA TYR A 145 27.41 -1.36 -0.44
C TYR A 145 26.82 -0.51 -1.56
N GLN A 146 26.14 -1.14 -2.56
CA GLN A 146 25.46 -0.40 -3.63
C GLN A 146 24.34 0.49 -3.08
N PHE A 147 23.61 0.00 -2.07
CA PHE A 147 22.58 0.78 -1.40
C PHE A 147 23.17 2.01 -0.69
N ALA A 148 24.27 1.85 0.02
CA ALA A 148 24.97 2.98 0.65
C ALA A 148 25.42 4.03 -0.37
N LYS A 149 25.92 3.60 -1.54
CA LYS A 149 26.28 4.49 -2.65
C LYS A 149 25.07 5.24 -3.23
N LEU A 150 23.95 4.52 -3.44
CA LEU A 150 22.73 5.16 -3.88
C LEU A 150 22.27 6.23 -2.90
N LEU A 151 22.32 5.95 -1.58
CA LEU A 151 21.94 6.92 -0.55
C LEU A 151 22.86 8.14 -0.55
N GLN A 152 24.15 7.93 -0.76
CA GLN A 152 25.10 9.04 -0.92
C GLN A 152 24.70 9.94 -2.10
N HIS A 153 24.47 9.37 -3.28
CA HIS A 153 24.04 10.10 -4.47
C HIS A 153 22.68 10.79 -4.24
N PHE A 154 21.72 10.09 -3.66
CA PHE A 154 20.40 10.63 -3.36
C PHE A 154 20.46 11.79 -2.35
N SER A 155 21.42 11.74 -1.41
CA SER A 155 21.61 12.78 -0.39
C SER A 155 22.14 14.11 -0.96
N GLU A 156 22.59 14.13 -2.21
CA GLU A 156 22.97 15.39 -2.88
C GLU A 156 21.77 16.34 -3.06
N ASN A 157 20.56 15.75 -3.18
CA ASN A 157 19.33 16.50 -3.42
C ASN A 157 18.34 16.43 -2.25
N TYR A 158 18.50 15.47 -1.32
CA TYR A 158 17.58 15.21 -0.21
C TYR A 158 18.31 15.02 1.10
N GLN A 159 17.75 15.50 2.19
CA GLN A 159 18.22 15.11 3.51
C GLN A 159 17.82 13.65 3.77
N VAL A 160 18.82 12.78 3.96
CA VAL A 160 18.62 11.37 4.30
C VAL A 160 19.11 11.11 5.71
N ILE A 161 18.29 10.46 6.52
CA ILE A 161 18.61 10.03 7.89
C ILE A 161 18.47 8.52 7.92
N CYS A 162 19.59 7.81 8.12
CA CYS A 162 19.60 6.36 8.27
C CYS A 162 19.76 5.99 9.74
N LEU A 163 18.85 5.16 10.23
CA LEU A 163 18.93 4.52 11.53
C LEU A 163 19.38 3.07 11.33
N SER A 164 20.41 2.64 12.02
CA SER A 164 20.94 1.29 11.83
C SER A 164 21.58 0.74 13.10
N SER A 165 21.36 -0.54 13.33
CA SER A 165 22.13 -1.37 14.24
C SER A 165 23.22 -2.19 13.53
N ASP A 166 23.29 -2.14 12.20
CA ASP A 166 24.18 -2.93 11.34
C ASP A 166 25.56 -2.27 11.21
N GLN A 167 26.55 -2.84 11.87
CA GLN A 167 27.93 -2.35 11.88
C GLN A 167 28.58 -2.34 10.49
N GLU A 168 28.14 -3.24 9.62
CA GLU A 168 28.62 -3.31 8.24
C GLU A 168 28.17 -2.07 7.44
N MET A 169 26.90 -1.70 7.54
CA MET A 169 26.38 -0.46 6.93
C MET A 169 27.07 0.78 7.49
N VAL A 170 27.31 0.81 8.80
CA VAL A 170 28.08 1.90 9.43
C VAL A 170 29.47 2.02 8.82
N SER A 171 30.18 0.90 8.58
CA SER A 171 31.49 0.90 7.95
C SER A 171 31.47 1.43 6.52
N TYR A 172 30.45 1.08 5.73
CA TYR A 172 30.27 1.60 4.38
C TYR A 172 30.01 3.11 4.36
N TYR A 173 29.19 3.63 5.26
CA TYR A 173 28.97 5.08 5.36
C TYR A 173 30.26 5.82 5.76
N GLN A 174 31.07 5.26 6.64
CA GLN A 174 32.38 5.82 6.99
C GLN A 174 33.34 5.80 5.80
N GLU A 175 33.41 4.70 5.04
CA GLU A 175 34.19 4.58 3.81
C GLU A 175 33.78 5.63 2.76
N LEU A 176 32.47 5.87 2.63
CA LEU A 176 31.89 6.89 1.75
C LEU A 176 31.96 8.32 2.33
N HIS A 177 32.66 8.51 3.42
CA HIS A 177 32.87 9.80 4.10
C HIS A 177 31.57 10.48 4.55
N GLN A 178 30.54 9.67 4.87
CA GLN A 178 29.29 10.17 5.41
C GLN A 178 29.37 10.34 6.93
N PRO A 179 28.70 11.36 7.50
CA PRO A 179 28.70 11.58 8.94
C PRO A 179 27.94 10.44 9.65
N VAL A 180 28.54 9.90 10.69
CA VAL A 180 27.96 8.83 11.52
C VAL A 180 27.94 9.29 12.98
N TRP A 181 26.78 9.13 13.63
CA TRP A 181 26.59 9.44 15.05
C TRP A 181 26.15 8.19 15.81
N GLU A 182 26.81 7.88 16.89
CA GLU A 182 26.41 6.81 17.79
C GLU A 182 25.38 7.31 18.81
N LEU A 183 24.22 6.69 18.85
CA LEU A 183 23.19 6.95 19.84
C LEU A 183 23.56 6.18 21.13
N LYS A 184 23.98 6.89 22.15
CA LYS A 184 24.21 6.29 23.47
C LYS A 184 22.86 5.93 24.09
N GLY A 185 22.65 4.64 24.38
CA GLY A 185 21.47 4.18 25.10
C GLY A 185 21.34 4.87 26.45
N VAL A 186 20.11 5.28 26.80
CA VAL A 186 19.82 5.75 28.15
C VAL A 186 20.00 4.55 29.06
N GLN A 187 21.04 4.57 29.88
CA GLN A 187 21.18 3.62 31.00
C GLN A 187 19.97 3.85 31.93
N ARG A 188 19.06 2.88 31.97
CA ARG A 188 17.96 2.85 32.93
C ARG A 188 18.45 2.26 34.25
#